data_a2a44e9999d5ca618e5d3ca63158248c
#
_entry.id   a2a44e9999d5ca618e5d3ca63158248c
#
_cell.length_a   1.000
_cell.length_b   1.000
_cell.length_c   1.000
_cell.angle_alpha   90.00
_cell.angle_beta   90.00
_cell.angle_gamma   90.00
#
_symmetry.space_group_name_H-M   'P 1'
#
loop_
_entity.id
_entity.type
_entity.pdbx_description
1 polymer ?
#
loop_
_entity_poly.entity_id
_entity_poly.type
_entity_poly.pdbx_seq_one_letter_code
_entity_poly.pdbx_strand_id
1 'polypeptide(L)'
;VQIHSTTEATAMGISIIYQELNLMPNMSIRENIFLGRENRKARFFVDFQKTSELAKTYTDMVGLTADVNTLVKDLSIAQRQMVEVAKALSTNAKLIVMDEPTSSLTDRETEILMNVIRNLRDQGVTVVFISHRLSELFEISDRITVLRDGRTVADFEDASQVSEDTLIKHMVGRELSNRYPPRAHKPSEDVFFEVKDWCVHHPEFPEKLVIKHADIQLRRGEVVGLAGLMGAGRTEFAMSVFGKSYGCSITGEVYKGGRKIDVSTVPKAIENGIAYLSEDRKTYGLILTETISKNISMANLKRISKAGVLNLNKEIKETGENAKQFGVKCASIFQNAGNLSGGNQQKVVLAKWLVGDVKVMIL
;
A
#
# COMPACT_ATOMS: atom_id res chain seq x y z
N VAL A 1 0.14 33.33 8.31
CA VAL A 1 0.97 33.14 7.09
C VAL A 1 0.06 32.54 6.05
N GLN A 2 0.07 33.11 4.82
CA GLN A 2 -0.63 32.52 3.68
C GLN A 2 0.44 31.96 2.74
N ILE A 3 0.27 30.70 2.32
CA ILE A 3 1.19 29.98 1.45
C ILE A 3 0.45 29.68 0.15
N HIS A 4 0.97 30.16 -0.99
CA HIS A 4 0.30 30.06 -2.28
C HIS A 4 0.94 29.03 -3.23
N SER A 5 2.12 28.52 -2.90
CA SER A 5 2.82 27.52 -3.72
C SER A 5 3.74 26.62 -2.89
N THR A 6 4.07 25.44 -3.46
CA THR A 6 5.05 24.52 -2.85
C THR A 6 6.46 25.15 -2.80
N THR A 7 6.82 25.96 -3.77
CA THR A 7 8.10 26.70 -3.79
C THR A 7 8.19 27.67 -2.62
N GLU A 8 7.11 28.40 -2.34
CA GLU A 8 7.03 29.32 -1.21
C GLU A 8 7.11 28.56 0.13
N ALA A 9 6.40 27.43 0.27
CA ALA A 9 6.48 26.59 1.45
C ALA A 9 7.91 26.11 1.71
N THR A 10 8.60 25.64 0.67
CA THR A 10 9.99 25.19 0.77
C THR A 10 10.94 26.34 1.16
N ALA A 11 10.74 27.54 0.59
CA ALA A 11 11.52 28.74 0.93
C ALA A 11 11.33 29.17 2.42
N MET A 12 10.15 28.86 3.00
CA MET A 12 9.86 29.08 4.41
C MET A 12 10.44 28.00 5.33
N GLY A 13 11.04 26.97 4.77
CA GLY A 13 11.60 25.82 5.51
C GLY A 13 10.57 24.76 5.84
N ILE A 14 9.51 24.62 5.04
CA ILE A 14 8.53 23.53 5.19
C ILE A 14 8.84 22.46 4.14
N SER A 15 9.01 21.22 4.58
CA SER A 15 9.20 20.06 3.73
C SER A 15 8.14 19.00 4.02
N ILE A 16 7.80 18.20 3.02
CA ILE A 16 6.82 17.11 3.16
C ILE A 16 7.39 15.82 2.58
N ILE A 17 7.23 14.73 3.32
CA ILE A 17 7.49 13.36 2.89
C ILE A 17 6.13 12.72 2.68
N TYR A 18 5.85 12.34 1.44
CA TYR A 18 4.57 11.75 1.06
C TYR A 18 4.52 10.26 1.35
N GLN A 19 3.35 9.72 1.57
CA GLN A 19 3.09 8.29 1.69
C GLN A 19 3.57 7.51 0.43
N GLU A 20 3.37 8.09 -0.74
CA GLU A 20 3.90 7.56 -2.01
C GLU A 20 5.21 8.28 -2.34
N LEU A 21 6.28 7.50 -2.52
CA LEU A 21 7.62 8.03 -2.76
C LEU A 21 7.66 8.90 -4.04
N ASN A 22 8.12 10.12 -3.88
CA ASN A 22 8.25 11.09 -4.98
C ASN A 22 9.70 11.18 -5.48
N LEU A 23 10.25 10.01 -5.89
CA LEU A 23 11.61 9.87 -6.41
C LEU A 23 11.59 9.53 -7.90
N MET A 24 12.65 9.96 -8.61
CA MET A 24 12.89 9.62 -10.01
C MET A 24 13.67 8.30 -10.09
N PRO A 25 13.05 7.18 -10.54
CA PRO A 25 13.66 5.85 -10.46
C PRO A 25 14.98 5.71 -11.24
N ASN A 26 15.09 6.39 -12.38
CA ASN A 26 16.24 6.34 -13.27
C ASN A 26 17.33 7.38 -12.97
N MET A 27 17.21 8.08 -11.84
CA MET A 27 18.23 9.03 -11.36
C MET A 27 18.91 8.43 -10.12
N SER A 28 20.16 8.84 -9.86
CA SER A 28 20.91 8.43 -8.69
C SER A 28 20.36 9.05 -7.40
N ILE A 29 20.80 8.54 -6.24
CA ILE A 29 20.45 9.08 -4.92
C ILE A 29 20.80 10.56 -4.84
N ARG A 30 22.05 10.95 -5.21
CA ARG A 30 22.47 12.36 -5.17
C ARG A 30 21.65 13.27 -6.04
N GLU A 31 21.28 12.82 -7.24
CA GLU A 31 20.45 13.60 -8.17
C GLU A 31 19.03 13.76 -7.62
N ASN A 32 18.45 12.73 -7.00
CA ASN A 32 17.14 12.83 -6.35
C ASN A 32 17.14 13.79 -5.16
N ILE A 33 18.19 13.76 -4.32
CA ILE A 33 18.30 14.65 -3.16
C ILE A 33 18.34 16.12 -3.58
N PHE A 34 19.08 16.44 -4.65
CA PHE A 34 19.30 17.82 -5.10
C PHE A 34 18.52 18.19 -6.36
N LEU A 35 17.53 17.42 -6.77
CA LEU A 35 16.73 17.69 -7.97
C LEU A 35 16.14 19.11 -7.94
N GLY A 36 16.46 19.90 -8.96
CA GLY A 36 16.06 21.31 -9.07
C GLY A 36 16.82 22.28 -8.19
N ARG A 37 17.83 21.77 -7.40
CA ARG A 37 18.68 22.57 -6.49
C ARG A 37 20.14 22.15 -6.62
N GLU A 38 20.56 21.78 -7.82
CA GLU A 38 21.90 21.26 -8.10
C GLU A 38 22.98 22.28 -7.71
N ASN A 39 24.04 21.81 -7.08
CA ASN A 39 25.21 22.64 -6.83
C ASN A 39 25.90 22.97 -8.14
N ARG A 40 26.22 24.25 -8.38
CA ARG A 40 26.77 24.71 -9.66
C ARG A 40 28.14 25.31 -9.50
N LYS A 41 29.04 24.98 -10.45
CA LYS A 41 30.29 25.69 -10.69
C LYS A 41 30.06 26.74 -11.77
N ALA A 42 30.55 27.95 -11.56
CA ALA A 42 30.53 29.04 -12.55
C ALA A 42 29.13 29.26 -13.19
N ARG A 43 28.05 29.15 -12.42
CA ARG A 43 26.64 29.39 -12.78
C ARG A 43 26.02 28.40 -13.82
N PHE A 44 26.82 27.76 -14.66
CA PHE A 44 26.32 26.96 -15.81
C PHE A 44 26.61 25.46 -15.68
N PHE A 45 27.58 25.03 -14.87
CA PHE A 45 27.98 23.63 -14.77
C PHE A 45 27.61 23.06 -13.41
N VAL A 46 27.03 21.86 -13.40
CA VAL A 46 26.75 21.14 -12.16
C VAL A 46 28.05 20.69 -11.51
N ASP A 47 28.20 20.95 -10.22
CA ASP A 47 29.32 20.47 -9.42
C ASP A 47 28.98 19.09 -8.86
N PHE A 48 29.28 18.06 -9.63
CA PHE A 48 28.99 16.66 -9.24
C PHE A 48 29.76 16.21 -8.01
N GLN A 49 31.00 16.71 -7.81
CA GLN A 49 31.78 16.33 -6.65
C GLN A 49 31.16 16.88 -5.37
N LYS A 50 30.91 18.19 -5.33
CA LYS A 50 30.26 18.84 -4.17
C LYS A 50 28.87 18.27 -3.91
N THR A 51 28.10 17.99 -4.96
CA THR A 51 26.78 17.36 -4.84
C THR A 51 26.89 15.98 -4.22
N SER A 52 27.90 15.17 -4.60
CA SER A 52 28.12 13.84 -4.02
C SER A 52 28.55 13.91 -2.55
N GLU A 53 29.45 14.83 -2.20
CA GLU A 53 29.90 15.03 -0.82
C GLU A 53 28.73 15.43 0.10
N LEU A 54 27.89 16.39 -0.33
CA LEU A 54 26.71 16.81 0.42
C LEU A 54 25.66 15.70 0.48
N ALA A 55 25.40 14.99 -0.62
CA ALA A 55 24.47 13.86 -0.62
C ALA A 55 24.92 12.80 0.38
N LYS A 56 26.24 12.48 0.43
CA LYS A 56 26.80 11.55 1.40
C LYS A 56 26.53 11.99 2.83
N THR A 57 26.70 13.27 3.14
CA THR A 57 26.38 13.81 4.48
C THR A 57 24.93 13.52 4.87
N TYR A 58 23.96 13.80 3.99
CA TYR A 58 22.55 13.57 4.30
C TYR A 58 22.17 12.09 4.33
N THR A 59 22.78 11.24 3.48
CA THR A 59 22.56 9.80 3.54
C THR A 59 23.14 9.17 4.81
N ASP A 60 24.27 9.66 5.29
CA ASP A 60 24.86 9.21 6.56
C ASP A 60 23.98 9.59 7.77
N MET A 61 23.36 10.80 7.76
CA MET A 61 22.42 11.23 8.80
C MET A 61 21.22 10.29 8.95
N VAL A 62 20.76 9.69 7.86
CA VAL A 62 19.62 8.76 7.85
C VAL A 62 20.04 7.29 7.89
N GLY A 63 21.34 7.01 8.07
CA GLY A 63 21.87 5.65 8.15
C GLY A 63 21.83 4.86 6.82
N LEU A 64 21.71 5.55 5.67
CA LEU A 64 21.72 4.91 4.37
C LEU A 64 23.14 4.61 3.90
N THR A 65 23.48 3.33 3.77
CA THR A 65 24.83 2.87 3.42
C THR A 65 25.07 2.72 1.91
N ALA A 66 24.03 2.87 1.08
CA ALA A 66 24.13 2.77 -0.37
C ALA A 66 25.02 3.89 -0.95
N ASP A 67 25.76 3.58 -2.03
CA ASP A 67 26.52 4.58 -2.77
C ASP A 67 25.58 5.66 -3.36
N VAL A 68 25.93 6.94 -3.20
CA VAL A 68 25.11 8.06 -3.66
C VAL A 68 24.94 8.11 -5.19
N ASN A 69 25.74 7.34 -5.93
CA ASN A 69 25.60 7.17 -7.38
C ASN A 69 24.64 6.03 -7.76
N THR A 70 24.17 5.21 -6.81
CA THR A 70 23.21 4.13 -7.07
C THR A 70 21.92 4.70 -7.59
N LEU A 71 21.33 4.08 -8.63
CA LEU A 71 20.04 4.48 -9.15
C LEU A 71 18.94 4.12 -8.15
N VAL A 72 17.96 5.00 -8.01
CA VAL A 72 16.84 4.79 -7.06
C VAL A 72 16.05 3.52 -7.37
N LYS A 73 15.91 3.13 -8.63
CA LYS A 73 15.24 1.87 -9.00
C LYS A 73 15.88 0.62 -8.41
N ASP A 74 17.19 0.65 -8.16
CA ASP A 74 17.97 -0.50 -7.65
C ASP A 74 17.95 -0.58 -6.12
N LEU A 75 17.29 0.37 -5.45
CA LEU A 75 17.14 0.41 -4.00
C LEU A 75 15.90 -0.36 -3.53
N SER A 76 15.98 -0.93 -2.33
CA SER A 76 14.79 -1.44 -1.62
C SER A 76 13.82 -0.29 -1.29
N ILE A 77 12.56 -0.62 -1.00
CA ILE A 77 11.53 0.38 -0.63
C ILE A 77 11.98 1.20 0.58
N ALA A 78 12.53 0.54 1.59
CA ALA A 78 13.05 1.20 2.78
C ALA A 78 14.22 2.15 2.48
N GLN A 79 15.16 1.75 1.63
CA GLN A 79 16.26 2.62 1.21
C GLN A 79 15.73 3.84 0.44
N ARG A 80 14.72 3.68 -0.41
CA ARG A 80 14.04 4.79 -1.09
C ARG A 80 13.40 5.75 -0.10
N GLN A 81 12.77 5.22 0.96
CA GLN A 81 12.20 6.03 2.04
C GLN A 81 13.30 6.88 2.72
N MET A 82 14.46 6.29 3.02
CA MET A 82 15.59 7.02 3.58
C MET A 82 16.12 8.09 2.62
N VAL A 83 16.07 7.87 1.30
CA VAL A 83 16.41 8.92 0.30
C VAL A 83 15.43 10.10 0.36
N GLU A 84 14.11 9.85 0.52
CA GLU A 84 13.12 10.93 0.71
C GLU A 84 13.39 11.73 1.99
N VAL A 85 13.73 11.06 3.09
CA VAL A 85 14.10 11.75 4.33
C VAL A 85 15.37 12.59 4.12
N ALA A 86 16.43 12.04 3.52
CA ALA A 86 17.65 12.76 3.20
C ALA A 86 17.40 13.98 2.29
N LYS A 87 16.50 13.84 1.30
CA LYS A 87 16.05 14.92 0.43
C LYS A 87 15.34 16.03 1.21
N ALA A 88 14.45 15.68 2.15
CA ALA A 88 13.80 16.66 3.01
C ALA A 88 14.81 17.41 3.89
N LEU A 89 15.77 16.70 4.50
CA LEU A 89 16.84 17.30 5.30
C LEU A 89 17.70 18.27 4.51
N SER A 90 17.99 17.97 3.25
CA SER A 90 18.79 18.81 2.37
C SER A 90 18.18 20.19 2.06
N THR A 91 16.91 20.42 2.45
CA THR A 91 16.21 21.71 2.28
C THR A 91 16.40 22.67 3.46
N ASN A 92 17.18 22.29 4.49
CA ASN A 92 17.26 23.03 5.76
C ASN A 92 15.87 23.28 6.36
N ALA A 93 15.02 22.26 6.33
CA ALA A 93 13.66 22.35 6.80
C ALA A 93 13.59 22.68 8.29
N LYS A 94 12.69 23.61 8.66
CA LYS A 94 12.32 23.93 10.04
C LYS A 94 11.11 23.13 10.50
N LEU A 95 10.29 22.73 9.55
CA LEU A 95 9.10 21.90 9.73
C LEU A 95 9.10 20.79 8.67
N ILE A 96 9.01 19.55 9.13
CA ILE A 96 8.88 18.38 8.25
C ILE A 96 7.54 17.72 8.54
N VAL A 97 6.71 17.56 7.51
CA VAL A 97 5.48 16.77 7.57
C VAL A 97 5.78 15.39 7.01
N MET A 98 5.49 14.34 7.76
CA MET A 98 5.71 12.94 7.37
C MET A 98 4.35 12.23 7.33
N ASP A 99 3.94 11.82 6.14
CA ASP A 99 2.66 11.14 5.91
C ASP A 99 2.88 9.63 5.80
N GLU A 100 2.53 8.89 6.87
CA GLU A 100 2.70 7.43 7.01
C GLU A 100 4.09 6.90 6.60
N PRO A 101 5.19 7.48 7.09
CA PRO A 101 6.53 7.17 6.57
C PRO A 101 7.01 5.76 6.91
N THR A 102 6.32 5.04 7.78
CA THR A 102 6.65 3.68 8.25
C THR A 102 5.84 2.58 7.58
N SER A 103 4.86 2.94 6.73
CA SER A 103 3.88 1.99 6.18
C SER A 103 4.50 0.81 5.41
N SER A 104 5.68 1.01 4.81
CA SER A 104 6.40 0.02 4.01
C SER A 104 7.75 -0.41 4.63
N LEU A 105 7.99 -0.04 5.90
CA LEU A 105 9.24 -0.36 6.60
C LEU A 105 9.09 -1.61 7.48
N THR A 106 10.20 -2.35 7.62
CA THR A 106 10.34 -3.38 8.65
C THR A 106 10.48 -2.72 10.03
N ASP A 107 10.28 -3.49 11.12
CA ASP A 107 10.43 -2.97 12.49
C ASP A 107 11.82 -2.37 12.72
N ARG A 108 12.88 -3.00 12.22
CA ARG A 108 14.27 -2.48 12.32
C ARG A 108 14.44 -1.15 11.58
N GLU A 109 13.85 -1.02 10.40
CA GLU A 109 13.92 0.21 9.59
C GLU A 109 13.06 1.32 10.21
N THR A 110 11.93 0.95 10.81
CA THR A 110 11.10 1.86 11.60
C THR A 110 11.88 2.43 12.78
N GLU A 111 12.61 1.58 13.53
CA GLU A 111 13.45 2.04 14.64
C GLU A 111 14.53 3.04 14.18
N ILE A 112 15.17 2.78 13.03
CA ILE A 112 16.14 3.72 12.44
C ILE A 112 15.46 5.06 12.13
N LEU A 113 14.29 5.07 11.51
CA LEU A 113 13.56 6.29 11.21
C LEU A 113 13.14 7.03 12.49
N MET A 114 12.66 6.31 13.52
CA MET A 114 12.32 6.93 14.82
C MET A 114 13.54 7.63 15.45
N ASN A 115 14.71 7.02 15.37
CA ASN A 115 15.95 7.64 15.83
C ASN A 115 16.33 8.90 15.03
N VAL A 116 16.11 8.88 13.70
CA VAL A 116 16.30 10.07 12.86
C VAL A 116 15.36 11.19 13.30
N ILE A 117 14.10 10.88 13.56
CA ILE A 117 13.10 11.88 13.99
C ILE A 117 13.45 12.47 15.36
N ARG A 118 13.91 11.63 16.32
CA ARG A 118 14.39 12.12 17.62
C ARG A 118 15.58 13.07 17.46
N ASN A 119 16.54 12.72 16.62
CA ASN A 119 17.70 13.56 16.33
C ASN A 119 17.28 14.90 15.69
N LEU A 120 16.30 14.91 14.80
CA LEU A 120 15.76 16.13 14.20
C LEU A 120 15.10 17.03 15.24
N ARG A 121 14.27 16.46 16.12
CA ARG A 121 13.67 17.18 17.24
C ARG A 121 14.73 17.80 18.14
N ASP A 122 15.77 17.04 18.48
CA ASP A 122 16.87 17.52 19.34
C ASP A 122 17.69 18.64 18.67
N GLN A 123 17.68 18.72 17.34
CA GLN A 123 18.25 19.81 16.55
C GLN A 123 17.27 21.01 16.38
N GLY A 124 16.08 20.96 16.97
CA GLY A 124 15.09 22.03 16.91
C GLY A 124 14.21 22.01 15.66
N VAL A 125 14.21 20.91 14.87
CA VAL A 125 13.29 20.74 13.74
C VAL A 125 11.94 20.28 14.26
N THR A 126 10.88 20.98 13.89
CA THR A 126 9.51 20.56 14.20
C THR A 126 9.07 19.46 13.23
N VAL A 127 8.47 18.40 13.77
CA VAL A 127 7.96 17.30 12.96
C VAL A 127 6.45 17.14 13.16
N VAL A 128 5.69 17.08 12.07
CA VAL A 128 4.30 16.64 12.06
C VAL A 128 4.29 15.21 11.53
N PHE A 129 4.01 14.25 12.40
CA PHE A 129 4.07 12.84 12.10
C PHE A 129 2.64 12.28 11.98
N ILE A 130 2.27 11.81 10.80
CA ILE A 130 0.94 11.23 10.53
C ILE A 130 1.13 9.71 10.48
N SER A 131 0.43 8.98 11.35
CA SER A 131 0.44 7.52 11.39
C SER A 131 -0.91 6.98 11.85
N HIS A 132 -1.25 5.78 11.38
CA HIS A 132 -2.35 4.98 11.92
C HIS A 132 -1.86 3.94 12.94
N ARG A 133 -0.55 3.82 13.14
CA ARG A 133 0.08 2.95 14.15
C ARG A 133 0.20 3.69 15.47
N LEU A 134 -0.68 3.39 16.42
CA LEU A 134 -0.74 4.12 17.69
C LEU A 134 0.54 3.97 18.51
N SER A 135 1.21 2.81 18.45
CA SER A 135 2.50 2.59 19.12
C SER A 135 3.57 3.61 18.72
N GLU A 136 3.63 3.95 17.42
CA GLU A 136 4.58 4.94 16.90
C GLU A 136 4.26 6.34 17.41
N LEU A 137 2.96 6.70 17.47
CA LEU A 137 2.53 8.00 17.99
C LEU A 137 2.91 8.16 19.48
N PHE A 138 2.68 7.14 20.31
CA PHE A 138 3.05 7.17 21.72
C PHE A 138 4.56 7.20 21.96
N GLU A 139 5.35 6.65 21.05
CA GLU A 139 6.80 6.62 21.17
C GLU A 139 7.47 7.96 20.87
N ILE A 140 6.89 8.77 19.97
CA ILE A 140 7.59 9.92 19.39
C ILE A 140 6.90 11.27 19.61
N SER A 141 5.57 11.27 19.82
CA SER A 141 4.80 12.52 19.84
C SER A 141 4.79 13.17 21.23
N ASP A 142 4.98 14.47 21.27
CA ASP A 142 4.75 15.28 22.45
C ASP A 142 3.25 15.62 22.61
N ARG A 143 2.56 15.89 21.48
CA ARG A 143 1.15 16.26 21.37
C ARG A 143 0.46 15.44 20.30
N ILE A 144 -0.80 15.06 20.50
CA ILE A 144 -1.60 14.30 19.53
C ILE A 144 -2.87 15.03 19.19
N THR A 145 -3.10 15.27 17.90
CA THR A 145 -4.34 15.81 17.35
C THR A 145 -5.06 14.74 16.55
N VAL A 146 -6.31 14.46 16.89
CA VAL A 146 -7.13 13.45 16.16
C VAL A 146 -8.00 14.14 15.12
N LEU A 147 -7.82 13.75 13.87
CA LEU A 147 -8.63 14.18 12.73
C LEU A 147 -9.63 13.10 12.31
N ARG A 148 -10.87 13.48 12.08
CA ARG A 148 -11.91 12.61 11.52
C ARG A 148 -12.82 13.37 10.58
N ASP A 149 -13.04 12.84 9.38
CA ASP A 149 -13.88 13.48 8.34
C ASP A 149 -13.50 14.94 8.06
N GLY A 150 -12.19 15.25 8.07
CA GLY A 150 -11.63 16.58 7.81
C GLY A 150 -11.78 17.57 8.97
N ARG A 151 -12.13 17.13 10.17
CA ARG A 151 -12.29 17.97 11.36
C ARG A 151 -11.43 17.46 12.50
N THR A 152 -10.89 18.39 13.29
CA THR A 152 -10.28 18.06 14.58
C THR A 152 -11.39 17.66 15.56
N VAL A 153 -11.31 16.41 16.07
CA VAL A 153 -12.30 15.87 17.01
C VAL A 153 -11.74 15.75 18.43
N ALA A 154 -10.43 15.73 18.59
CA ALA A 154 -9.74 15.80 19.87
C ALA A 154 -8.34 16.35 19.69
N ASP A 155 -7.83 16.98 20.75
CA ASP A 155 -6.48 17.54 20.82
C ASP A 155 -5.91 17.30 22.22
N PHE A 156 -4.78 16.62 22.30
CA PHE A 156 -4.13 16.21 23.53
C PHE A 156 -2.76 16.88 23.61
N GLU A 157 -2.61 17.83 24.51
CA GLU A 157 -1.39 18.62 24.71
C GLU A 157 -0.21 17.78 25.22
N ASP A 158 -0.49 16.65 25.88
CA ASP A 158 0.50 15.73 26.43
C ASP A 158 0.15 14.28 26.02
N ALA A 159 0.90 13.74 25.08
CA ALA A 159 0.69 12.39 24.56
C ALA A 159 0.88 11.31 25.63
N SER A 160 1.71 11.56 26.66
CA SER A 160 1.99 10.58 27.72
C SER A 160 0.79 10.30 28.64
N GLN A 161 -0.18 11.20 28.66
CA GLN A 161 -1.40 11.10 29.50
C GLN A 161 -2.58 10.46 28.75
N VAL A 162 -2.41 10.09 27.49
CA VAL A 162 -3.49 9.56 26.64
C VAL A 162 -3.40 8.06 26.54
N SER A 163 -4.51 7.36 26.80
CA SER A 163 -4.58 5.92 26.57
C SER A 163 -4.90 5.57 25.11
N GLU A 164 -4.45 4.40 24.67
CA GLU A 164 -4.75 3.87 23.33
C GLU A 164 -6.27 3.81 23.08
N ASP A 165 -7.05 3.34 24.06
CA ASP A 165 -8.52 3.26 23.97
C ASP A 165 -9.17 4.63 23.76
N THR A 166 -8.63 5.66 24.41
CA THR A 166 -9.10 7.04 24.25
C THR A 166 -8.88 7.53 22.83
N LEU A 167 -7.69 7.32 22.26
CA LEU A 167 -7.41 7.69 20.86
C LEU A 167 -8.33 6.93 19.90
N ILE A 168 -8.45 5.61 20.06
CA ILE A 168 -9.31 4.78 19.23
C ILE A 168 -10.77 5.26 19.28
N LYS A 169 -11.28 5.58 20.47
CA LYS A 169 -12.64 6.13 20.65
C LYS A 169 -12.85 7.40 19.83
N HIS A 170 -11.90 8.33 19.85
CA HIS A 170 -11.99 9.57 19.09
C HIS A 170 -11.82 9.35 17.58
N MET A 171 -10.92 8.47 17.15
CA MET A 171 -10.71 8.13 15.74
C MET A 171 -11.94 7.47 15.11
N VAL A 172 -12.55 6.50 15.81
CA VAL A 172 -13.70 5.71 15.30
C VAL A 172 -15.04 6.41 15.58
N GLY A 173 -15.11 7.22 16.62
CA GLY A 173 -16.33 7.97 17.03
C GLY A 173 -17.34 7.15 17.81
N ARG A 174 -16.99 5.95 18.24
CA ARG A 174 -17.77 5.07 19.12
C ARG A 174 -16.86 4.26 20.02
N GLU A 175 -17.36 3.83 21.16
CA GLU A 175 -16.65 2.86 21.98
C GLU A 175 -16.54 1.53 21.23
N LEU A 176 -15.33 1.04 21.09
CA LEU A 176 -15.11 -0.31 20.58
C LEU A 176 -15.25 -1.29 21.72
N SER A 177 -16.49 -1.55 22.16
CA SER A 177 -16.78 -2.56 23.18
C SER A 177 -16.39 -3.98 22.74
N ASN A 178 -16.21 -4.21 21.44
CA ASN A 178 -15.78 -5.50 20.88
C ASN A 178 -14.80 -5.27 19.71
N ARG A 179 -13.51 -5.19 20.01
CA ARG A 179 -12.44 -5.10 18.98
C ARG A 179 -12.42 -6.35 18.09
N TYR A 180 -12.79 -7.49 18.67
CA TYR A 180 -12.91 -8.78 17.99
C TYR A 180 -14.30 -9.36 18.26
N PRO A 181 -15.28 -9.14 17.38
CA PRO A 181 -16.61 -9.73 17.57
C PRO A 181 -16.49 -11.25 17.62
N PRO A 182 -17.28 -11.91 18.50
CA PRO A 182 -17.28 -13.36 18.60
C PRO A 182 -17.66 -13.96 17.25
N ARG A 183 -17.01 -15.06 16.87
CA ARG A 183 -17.33 -15.77 15.63
C ARG A 183 -18.72 -16.38 15.76
N ALA A 184 -19.66 -15.88 14.99
CA ALA A 184 -21.04 -16.39 14.96
C ALA A 184 -21.17 -17.70 14.15
N HIS A 185 -20.17 -18.01 13.32
CA HIS A 185 -20.19 -19.17 12.40
C HIS A 185 -19.01 -20.11 12.69
N LYS A 186 -19.28 -21.42 12.66
CA LYS A 186 -18.24 -22.45 12.70
C LYS A 186 -18.00 -22.95 11.26
N PRO A 187 -16.74 -23.09 10.83
CA PRO A 187 -16.41 -23.72 9.56
C PRO A 187 -16.94 -25.13 9.48
N SER A 188 -17.25 -25.65 8.28
CA SER A 188 -17.54 -27.07 8.09
C SER A 188 -16.31 -27.94 8.36
N GLU A 189 -16.53 -29.24 8.53
CA GLU A 189 -15.39 -30.17 8.70
C GLU A 189 -14.71 -30.48 7.37
N ASP A 190 -15.43 -30.33 6.25
CA ASP A 190 -14.96 -30.69 4.92
C ASP A 190 -13.99 -29.65 4.36
N VAL A 191 -12.84 -30.11 3.84
CA VAL A 191 -11.90 -29.30 3.06
C VAL A 191 -12.55 -28.94 1.72
N PHE A 192 -12.74 -27.65 1.51
CA PHE A 192 -13.38 -27.12 0.30
C PHE A 192 -12.39 -26.71 -0.76
N PHE A 193 -11.27 -26.10 -0.35
CA PHE A 193 -10.22 -25.65 -1.25
C PHE A 193 -8.87 -26.06 -0.70
N GLU A 194 -8.00 -26.56 -1.59
CA GLU A 194 -6.71 -27.09 -1.18
C GLU A 194 -5.66 -26.76 -2.24
N VAL A 195 -4.50 -26.33 -1.81
CA VAL A 195 -3.28 -26.17 -2.60
C VAL A 195 -2.27 -27.15 -2.07
N LYS A 196 -1.68 -27.97 -2.96
CA LYS A 196 -0.73 -29.03 -2.61
C LYS A 196 0.59 -28.85 -3.33
N ASP A 197 1.66 -28.99 -2.57
CA ASP A 197 3.05 -29.02 -3.06
C ASP A 197 3.36 -27.86 -4.01
N TRP A 198 2.91 -26.65 -3.63
CA TRP A 198 3.00 -25.48 -4.49
C TRP A 198 4.39 -24.87 -4.46
N CYS A 199 5.08 -24.89 -5.61
CA CYS A 199 6.40 -24.32 -5.77
C CYS A 199 6.37 -23.23 -6.85
N VAL A 200 7.07 -22.11 -6.59
CA VAL A 200 7.11 -20.96 -7.48
C VAL A 200 8.53 -20.43 -7.58
N HIS A 201 9.06 -20.30 -8.77
CA HIS A 201 10.35 -19.67 -9.04
C HIS A 201 10.19 -18.17 -9.34
N HIS A 202 11.25 -17.41 -9.05
CA HIS A 202 11.25 -15.96 -9.30
C HIS A 202 11.15 -15.68 -10.82
N PRO A 203 10.35 -14.71 -11.27
CA PRO A 203 10.14 -14.49 -12.71
C PRO A 203 11.41 -14.08 -13.46
N GLU A 204 12.30 -13.29 -12.84
CA GLU A 204 13.56 -12.81 -13.44
C GLU A 204 14.77 -13.67 -13.08
N PHE A 205 14.72 -14.41 -11.99
CA PHE A 205 15.78 -15.29 -11.49
C PHE A 205 15.25 -16.71 -11.30
N PRO A 206 15.11 -17.50 -12.39
CA PRO A 206 14.45 -18.80 -12.34
C PRO A 206 15.12 -19.83 -11.42
N GLU A 207 16.39 -19.65 -11.07
CA GLU A 207 17.13 -20.47 -10.10
C GLU A 207 16.68 -20.23 -8.65
N LYS A 208 16.04 -19.10 -8.39
CA LYS A 208 15.58 -18.72 -7.05
C LYS A 208 14.16 -19.22 -6.81
N LEU A 209 14.02 -20.21 -5.93
CA LEU A 209 12.72 -20.71 -5.47
C LEU A 209 12.14 -19.76 -4.41
N VAL A 210 11.04 -19.10 -4.73
CA VAL A 210 10.35 -18.11 -3.86
C VAL A 210 9.35 -18.80 -2.94
N ILE A 211 8.53 -19.69 -3.48
CA ILE A 211 7.61 -20.52 -2.71
C ILE A 211 8.10 -21.96 -2.78
N LYS A 212 8.19 -22.61 -1.62
CA LYS A 212 8.81 -23.94 -1.44
C LYS A 212 7.79 -24.88 -0.81
N HIS A 213 7.25 -25.81 -1.62
CA HIS A 213 6.37 -26.89 -1.15
C HIS A 213 5.26 -26.40 -0.21
N ALA A 214 4.52 -25.34 -0.62
CA ALA A 214 3.46 -24.79 0.20
C ALA A 214 2.18 -25.61 0.11
N ASP A 215 1.65 -25.99 1.26
CA ASP A 215 0.38 -26.71 1.41
C ASP A 215 -0.59 -25.85 2.21
N ILE A 216 -1.79 -25.59 1.66
CA ILE A 216 -2.84 -24.84 2.33
C ILE A 216 -4.18 -25.52 2.11
N GLN A 217 -4.95 -25.63 3.19
CA GLN A 217 -6.32 -26.15 3.17
C GLN A 217 -7.29 -25.13 3.75
N LEU A 218 -8.42 -24.94 3.08
CA LEU A 218 -9.53 -24.13 3.56
C LEU A 218 -10.80 -24.95 3.61
N ARG A 219 -11.51 -24.84 4.71
CA ARG A 219 -12.84 -25.44 4.90
C ARG A 219 -13.91 -24.45 4.44
N ARG A 220 -15.10 -24.96 4.18
CA ARG A 220 -16.21 -24.10 3.79
C ARG A 220 -16.60 -23.15 4.91
N GLY A 221 -16.63 -21.82 4.63
CA GLY A 221 -16.92 -20.79 5.62
C GLY A 221 -15.76 -20.49 6.59
N GLU A 222 -14.54 -20.96 6.29
CA GLU A 222 -13.35 -20.70 7.06
C GLU A 222 -12.65 -19.41 6.57
N VAL A 223 -12.05 -18.70 7.52
CA VAL A 223 -11.09 -17.62 7.24
C VAL A 223 -9.73 -18.08 7.76
N VAL A 224 -8.80 -18.32 6.84
CA VAL A 224 -7.43 -18.72 7.16
C VAL A 224 -6.51 -17.49 7.02
N GLY A 225 -5.79 -17.16 8.09
CA GLY A 225 -4.80 -16.08 8.08
C GLY A 225 -3.42 -16.59 7.64
N LEU A 226 -2.82 -15.93 6.64
CA LEU A 226 -1.43 -16.14 6.22
C LEU A 226 -0.54 -15.11 6.89
N ALA A 227 0.21 -15.49 7.92
CA ALA A 227 1.14 -14.62 8.61
C ALA A 227 2.58 -14.84 8.13
N GLY A 228 3.39 -13.79 8.17
CA GLY A 228 4.81 -13.85 7.81
C GLY A 228 5.43 -12.46 7.75
N LEU A 229 6.75 -12.38 7.84
CA LEU A 229 7.50 -11.14 7.70
C LEU A 229 7.43 -10.60 6.26
N MET A 230 7.81 -9.34 6.06
CA MET A 230 7.98 -8.78 4.71
C MET A 230 8.97 -9.64 3.92
N GLY A 231 8.60 -9.94 2.66
CA GLY A 231 9.39 -10.85 1.81
C GLY A 231 9.23 -12.34 2.10
N ALA A 232 8.28 -12.74 2.96
CA ALA A 232 7.98 -14.15 3.24
C ALA A 232 7.25 -14.87 2.09
N GLY A 233 6.92 -14.18 1.00
CA GLY A 233 6.28 -14.78 -0.17
C GLY A 233 4.75 -14.83 -0.12
N ARG A 234 4.08 -14.12 0.80
CA ARG A 234 2.61 -14.13 0.92
C ARG A 234 1.90 -13.64 -0.34
N THR A 235 2.30 -12.47 -0.83
CA THR A 235 1.76 -11.88 -2.06
C THR A 235 2.08 -12.72 -3.28
N GLU A 236 3.31 -13.21 -3.36
CA GLU A 236 3.78 -14.10 -4.44
C GLU A 236 3.01 -15.42 -4.48
N PHE A 237 2.74 -16.01 -3.31
CA PHE A 237 1.87 -17.19 -3.19
C PHE A 237 0.46 -16.87 -3.70
N ALA A 238 -0.19 -15.81 -3.20
CA ALA A 238 -1.53 -15.42 -3.57
C ALA A 238 -1.67 -15.19 -5.09
N MET A 239 -0.75 -14.41 -5.67
CA MET A 239 -0.72 -14.13 -7.11
C MET A 239 -0.44 -15.37 -7.94
N SER A 240 0.43 -16.28 -7.50
CA SER A 240 0.75 -17.50 -8.21
C SER A 240 -0.42 -18.49 -8.25
N VAL A 241 -1.19 -18.59 -7.17
CA VAL A 241 -2.43 -19.40 -7.12
C VAL A 241 -3.53 -18.75 -7.95
N PHE A 242 -3.59 -17.41 -7.98
CA PHE A 242 -4.53 -16.67 -8.81
C PHE A 242 -4.05 -16.55 -10.25
N GLY A 243 -4.21 -17.64 -11.00
CA GLY A 243 -3.95 -17.66 -12.44
C GLY A 243 -2.48 -17.64 -12.85
N LYS A 244 -1.58 -18.07 -11.96
CA LYS A 244 -0.12 -18.02 -12.17
C LYS A 244 0.37 -16.63 -12.59
N SER A 245 -0.24 -15.58 -11.99
CA SER A 245 0.03 -14.18 -12.34
C SER A 245 1.37 -13.65 -11.78
N TYR A 246 2.06 -14.44 -10.94
CA TYR A 246 3.42 -14.20 -10.49
C TYR A 246 4.25 -15.47 -10.58
N GLY A 247 5.53 -15.31 -10.96
CA GLY A 247 6.52 -16.37 -10.98
C GLY A 247 6.61 -17.15 -12.29
N CYS A 248 7.56 -18.06 -12.34
CA CYS A 248 7.76 -19.01 -13.44
C CYS A 248 7.96 -20.42 -12.91
N SER A 249 7.96 -21.43 -13.81
CA SER A 249 8.17 -22.85 -13.46
C SER A 249 7.31 -23.32 -12.28
N ILE A 250 6.04 -22.90 -12.25
CA ILE A 250 5.12 -23.18 -11.15
C ILE A 250 4.65 -24.62 -11.21
N THR A 251 4.87 -25.35 -10.12
CA THR A 251 4.42 -26.73 -9.92
C THR A 251 3.47 -26.84 -8.74
N GLY A 252 2.83 -27.99 -8.58
CA GLY A 252 1.83 -28.24 -7.54
C GLY A 252 0.42 -28.32 -8.11
N GLU A 253 -0.56 -28.54 -7.24
CA GLU A 253 -1.93 -28.80 -7.62
C GLU A 253 -2.91 -28.01 -6.77
N VAL A 254 -4.03 -27.63 -7.38
CA VAL A 254 -5.12 -26.93 -6.70
C VAL A 254 -6.39 -27.75 -6.81
N TYR A 255 -7.10 -27.90 -5.69
CA TYR A 255 -8.34 -28.67 -5.61
C TYR A 255 -9.47 -27.82 -5.08
N LYS A 256 -10.69 -28.05 -5.58
CA LYS A 256 -11.93 -27.45 -5.08
C LYS A 256 -13.01 -28.50 -4.96
N GLY A 257 -13.57 -28.67 -3.74
CA GLY A 257 -14.54 -29.73 -3.46
C GLY A 257 -14.04 -31.13 -3.80
N GLY A 258 -12.77 -31.41 -3.50
CA GLY A 258 -12.10 -32.68 -3.79
C GLY A 258 -11.72 -32.92 -5.25
N ARG A 259 -11.98 -31.97 -6.17
CA ARG A 259 -11.65 -32.10 -7.59
C ARG A 259 -10.51 -31.18 -7.95
N LYS A 260 -9.53 -31.70 -8.68
CA LYS A 260 -8.44 -30.88 -9.25
C LYS A 260 -9.02 -29.84 -10.20
N ILE A 261 -8.60 -28.59 -10.06
CA ILE A 261 -9.00 -27.48 -10.91
C ILE A 261 -7.82 -26.87 -11.65
N ASP A 262 -8.09 -26.27 -12.79
CA ASP A 262 -7.10 -25.57 -13.59
C ASP A 262 -7.08 -24.08 -13.22
N VAL A 263 -5.96 -23.64 -12.67
CA VAL A 263 -5.66 -22.24 -12.33
C VAL A 263 -4.51 -21.69 -13.17
N SER A 264 -4.27 -22.22 -14.37
CA SER A 264 -3.12 -21.84 -15.19
C SER A 264 -3.20 -20.41 -15.75
N THR A 265 -4.37 -19.77 -15.71
CA THR A 265 -4.57 -18.39 -16.14
C THR A 265 -5.59 -17.71 -15.24
N VAL A 266 -5.52 -16.36 -15.15
CA VAL A 266 -6.48 -15.56 -14.38
C VAL A 266 -7.94 -15.83 -14.80
N PRO A 267 -8.31 -15.90 -16.10
CA PRO A 267 -9.68 -16.27 -16.48
C PRO A 267 -10.14 -17.62 -15.93
N LYS A 268 -9.25 -18.63 -15.93
CA LYS A 268 -9.57 -19.97 -15.37
C LYS A 268 -9.72 -19.94 -13.85
N ALA A 269 -8.90 -19.15 -13.13
CA ALA A 269 -9.06 -18.97 -11.69
C ALA A 269 -10.43 -18.33 -11.37
N ILE A 270 -10.82 -17.29 -12.11
CA ILE A 270 -12.13 -16.62 -11.97
C ILE A 270 -13.28 -17.62 -12.29
N GLU A 271 -13.21 -18.40 -13.36
CA GLU A 271 -14.20 -19.42 -13.72
C GLU A 271 -14.36 -20.48 -12.62
N ASN A 272 -13.29 -20.78 -11.90
CA ASN A 272 -13.31 -21.66 -10.74
C ASN A 272 -13.81 -20.95 -9.44
N GLY A 273 -14.18 -19.68 -9.52
CA GLY A 273 -14.71 -18.90 -8.41
C GLY A 273 -13.63 -18.42 -7.43
N ILE A 274 -12.40 -18.27 -7.88
CA ILE A 274 -11.30 -17.67 -7.08
C ILE A 274 -11.26 -16.18 -7.40
N ALA A 275 -11.20 -15.35 -6.36
CA ALA A 275 -10.98 -13.91 -6.45
C ALA A 275 -9.73 -13.51 -5.68
N TYR A 276 -9.03 -12.48 -6.16
CA TYR A 276 -7.84 -11.94 -5.51
C TYR A 276 -7.92 -10.41 -5.40
N LEU A 277 -7.89 -9.93 -4.17
CA LEU A 277 -7.75 -8.51 -3.85
C LEU A 277 -6.27 -8.19 -3.69
N SER A 278 -5.71 -7.44 -4.64
CA SER A 278 -4.32 -7.00 -4.55
C SER A 278 -4.15 -5.89 -3.50
N GLU A 279 -3.05 -5.95 -2.76
CA GLU A 279 -2.57 -4.87 -1.89
C GLU A 279 -2.34 -3.58 -2.70
N ASP A 280 -1.69 -3.69 -3.87
CA ASP A 280 -1.52 -2.58 -4.81
C ASP A 280 -2.74 -2.45 -5.72
N ARG A 281 -3.74 -1.69 -5.23
CA ARG A 281 -4.96 -1.42 -5.97
C ARG A 281 -4.77 -0.58 -7.22
N LYS A 282 -3.71 0.26 -7.27
CA LYS A 282 -3.47 1.17 -8.39
C LYS A 282 -2.87 0.46 -9.59
N THR A 283 -1.97 -0.48 -9.36
CA THR A 283 -1.28 -1.22 -10.41
C THR A 283 -2.08 -2.44 -10.86
N TYR A 284 -2.68 -3.18 -9.91
CA TYR A 284 -3.33 -4.47 -10.20
C TYR A 284 -4.82 -4.49 -9.91
N GLY A 285 -5.33 -3.57 -9.09
CA GLY A 285 -6.71 -3.60 -8.62
C GLY A 285 -7.69 -2.88 -9.53
N LEU A 286 -7.34 -1.71 -10.07
CA LEU A 286 -8.24 -0.81 -10.80
C LEU A 286 -7.57 -0.24 -12.05
N ILE A 287 -8.37 0.08 -13.06
CA ILE A 287 -7.98 0.95 -14.15
C ILE A 287 -8.45 2.36 -13.79
N LEU A 288 -7.52 3.17 -13.25
CA LEU A 288 -7.85 4.48 -12.67
C LEU A 288 -8.46 5.48 -13.65
N THR A 289 -8.12 5.35 -14.94
CA THR A 289 -8.64 6.18 -16.04
C THR A 289 -10.02 5.74 -16.52
N GLU A 290 -10.50 4.58 -16.09
CA GLU A 290 -11.82 4.06 -16.45
C GLU A 290 -12.86 4.34 -15.37
N THR A 291 -14.14 4.26 -15.77
CA THR A 291 -15.27 4.53 -14.88
C THR A 291 -15.39 3.49 -13.77
N ILE A 292 -16.04 3.85 -12.67
CA ILE A 292 -16.38 2.93 -11.58
C ILE A 292 -17.19 1.74 -12.12
N SER A 293 -18.19 1.99 -12.97
CA SER A 293 -19.01 0.95 -13.59
C SER A 293 -18.17 -0.09 -14.32
N LYS A 294 -17.26 0.33 -15.22
CA LYS A 294 -16.38 -0.57 -15.96
C LYS A 294 -15.41 -1.33 -15.03
N ASN A 295 -14.88 -0.67 -14.02
CA ASN A 295 -14.02 -1.34 -13.03
C ASN A 295 -14.76 -2.44 -12.26
N ILE A 296 -16.03 -2.25 -11.93
CA ILE A 296 -16.85 -3.27 -11.25
C ILE A 296 -17.19 -4.42 -12.19
N SER A 297 -17.55 -4.14 -13.45
CA SER A 297 -18.02 -5.16 -14.40
C SER A 297 -16.92 -6.02 -15.00
N MET A 298 -15.67 -5.51 -15.11
CA MET A 298 -14.59 -6.10 -15.90
C MET A 298 -14.21 -7.55 -15.53
N ALA A 299 -14.35 -7.93 -14.26
CA ALA A 299 -14.04 -9.29 -13.83
C ALA A 299 -15.13 -10.32 -14.22
N ASN A 300 -16.33 -9.85 -14.60
CA ASN A 300 -17.51 -10.69 -14.82
C ASN A 300 -18.26 -10.32 -16.10
N LEU A 301 -17.56 -9.94 -17.16
CA LEU A 301 -18.15 -9.52 -18.46
C LEU A 301 -19.09 -10.58 -19.06
N LYS A 302 -18.80 -11.88 -18.86
CA LYS A 302 -19.66 -12.98 -19.32
C LYS A 302 -21.10 -12.88 -18.78
N ARG A 303 -21.27 -12.38 -17.55
CA ARG A 303 -22.58 -12.23 -16.90
C ARG A 303 -23.45 -11.16 -17.55
N ILE A 304 -22.83 -10.09 -18.04
CA ILE A 304 -23.50 -8.94 -18.67
C ILE A 304 -23.45 -8.97 -20.18
N SER A 305 -22.94 -10.06 -20.80
CA SER A 305 -22.86 -10.23 -22.24
C SER A 305 -23.73 -11.39 -22.71
N LYS A 306 -24.20 -11.27 -23.95
CA LYS A 306 -24.90 -12.37 -24.67
C LYS A 306 -24.31 -12.46 -26.08
N ALA A 307 -23.86 -13.65 -26.47
CA ALA A 307 -23.21 -13.91 -27.76
C ALA A 307 -22.05 -12.92 -28.06
N GLY A 308 -21.25 -12.57 -27.04
CA GLY A 308 -20.10 -11.65 -27.17
C GLY A 308 -20.45 -10.16 -27.17
N VAL A 309 -21.73 -9.80 -27.10
CA VAL A 309 -22.18 -8.39 -27.05
C VAL A 309 -22.53 -8.00 -25.63
N LEU A 310 -21.96 -6.91 -25.12
CA LEU A 310 -22.26 -6.37 -23.79
C LEU A 310 -23.64 -5.69 -23.76
N ASN A 311 -24.40 -5.98 -22.71
CA ASN A 311 -25.65 -5.29 -22.44
C ASN A 311 -25.39 -4.13 -21.48
N LEU A 312 -25.22 -2.91 -22.03
CA LEU A 312 -24.90 -1.71 -21.27
C LEU A 312 -25.95 -1.37 -20.20
N ASN A 313 -27.25 -1.59 -20.47
CA ASN A 313 -28.29 -1.32 -19.49
C ASN A 313 -28.18 -2.28 -18.28
N LYS A 314 -27.85 -3.54 -18.54
CA LYS A 314 -27.61 -4.53 -17.49
C LYS A 314 -26.35 -4.19 -16.70
N GLU A 315 -25.28 -3.77 -17.38
CA GLU A 315 -24.05 -3.31 -16.75
C GLU A 315 -24.33 -2.17 -15.77
N ILE A 316 -24.98 -1.10 -16.24
CA ILE A 316 -25.30 0.10 -15.43
C ILE A 316 -26.13 -0.29 -14.20
N LYS A 317 -27.17 -1.13 -14.40
CA LYS A 317 -28.03 -1.57 -13.30
C LYS A 317 -27.24 -2.36 -12.26
N GLU A 318 -26.54 -3.43 -12.67
CA GLU A 318 -25.84 -4.31 -11.75
C GLU A 318 -24.68 -3.57 -11.03
N THR A 319 -23.89 -2.77 -11.75
CA THR A 319 -22.78 -2.03 -11.13
C THR A 319 -23.26 -0.92 -10.21
N GLY A 320 -24.39 -0.26 -10.52
CA GLY A 320 -25.00 0.72 -9.64
C GLY A 320 -25.54 0.12 -8.34
N GLU A 321 -26.20 -1.04 -8.42
CA GLU A 321 -26.66 -1.79 -7.24
C GLU A 321 -25.48 -2.22 -6.37
N ASN A 322 -24.42 -2.75 -6.96
CA ASN A 322 -23.23 -3.17 -6.23
C ASN A 322 -22.47 -2.00 -5.61
N ALA A 323 -22.30 -0.88 -6.34
CA ALA A 323 -21.67 0.31 -5.78
C ALA A 323 -22.41 0.81 -4.52
N LYS A 324 -23.75 0.75 -4.51
CA LYS A 324 -24.57 1.08 -3.34
C LYS A 324 -24.42 0.06 -2.22
N GLN A 325 -24.45 -1.24 -2.53
CA GLN A 325 -24.33 -2.33 -1.56
C GLN A 325 -23.01 -2.25 -0.78
N PHE A 326 -21.90 -1.92 -1.47
CA PHE A 326 -20.59 -1.75 -0.85
C PHE A 326 -20.33 -0.34 -0.31
N GLY A 327 -21.32 0.55 -0.37
CA GLY A 327 -21.23 1.90 0.17
C GLY A 327 -20.13 2.73 -0.49
N VAL A 328 -19.96 2.59 -1.81
CA VAL A 328 -19.03 3.42 -2.58
C VAL A 328 -19.57 4.85 -2.62
N LYS A 329 -18.87 5.78 -1.98
CA LYS A 329 -19.22 7.20 -2.00
C LYS A 329 -18.68 7.82 -3.29
N CYS A 330 -19.57 8.07 -4.25
CA CYS A 330 -19.26 8.68 -5.54
C CYS A 330 -20.41 9.57 -6.01
N ALA A 331 -20.12 10.58 -6.81
CA ALA A 331 -21.15 11.43 -7.41
C ALA A 331 -21.93 10.66 -8.50
N SER A 332 -21.25 9.80 -9.25
CA SER A 332 -21.81 8.94 -10.28
C SER A 332 -20.92 7.73 -10.51
N ILE A 333 -21.50 6.57 -10.88
CA ILE A 333 -20.73 5.38 -11.30
C ILE A 333 -19.99 5.59 -12.63
N PHE A 334 -20.27 6.68 -13.34
CA PHE A 334 -19.61 7.06 -14.59
C PHE A 334 -18.36 7.91 -14.39
N GLN A 335 -18.07 8.37 -13.15
CA GLN A 335 -16.81 9.04 -12.87
C GLN A 335 -15.64 8.05 -12.87
N ASN A 336 -14.44 8.55 -13.17
CA ASN A 336 -13.22 7.74 -13.17
C ASN A 336 -12.87 7.28 -11.75
N ALA A 337 -12.41 6.02 -11.64
CA ALA A 337 -12.02 5.44 -10.34
C ALA A 337 -10.85 6.19 -9.69
N GLY A 338 -9.97 6.82 -10.49
CA GLY A 338 -8.86 7.65 -10.01
C GLY A 338 -9.29 8.86 -9.18
N ASN A 339 -10.53 9.35 -9.37
CA ASN A 339 -11.06 10.51 -8.62
C ASN A 339 -11.63 10.14 -7.24
N LEU A 340 -11.60 8.88 -6.87
CA LEU A 340 -12.08 8.40 -5.57
C LEU A 340 -10.96 8.47 -4.51
N SER A 341 -11.35 8.67 -3.25
CA SER A 341 -10.47 8.45 -2.11
C SER A 341 -10.03 6.98 -2.04
N GLY A 342 -8.86 6.71 -1.43
CA GLY A 342 -8.31 5.37 -1.31
C GLY A 342 -9.29 4.33 -0.74
N GLY A 343 -10.02 4.67 0.32
CA GLY A 343 -11.03 3.78 0.90
C GLY A 343 -12.22 3.50 -0.04
N ASN A 344 -12.63 4.45 -0.88
CA ASN A 344 -13.66 4.20 -1.89
C ASN A 344 -13.12 3.38 -3.07
N GLN A 345 -11.85 3.55 -3.45
CA GLN A 345 -11.20 2.68 -4.43
C GLN A 345 -11.16 1.22 -3.94
N GLN A 346 -10.84 0.96 -2.67
CA GLN A 346 -10.89 -0.39 -2.10
C GLN A 346 -12.30 -1.00 -2.17
N LYS A 347 -13.33 -0.20 -1.89
CA LYS A 347 -14.73 -0.65 -2.04
C LYS A 347 -15.09 -1.01 -3.48
N VAL A 348 -14.56 -0.28 -4.47
CA VAL A 348 -14.75 -0.61 -5.89
C VAL A 348 -14.06 -1.93 -6.24
N VAL A 349 -12.84 -2.19 -5.72
CA VAL A 349 -12.15 -3.47 -5.91
C VAL A 349 -12.94 -4.63 -5.28
N LEU A 350 -13.49 -4.44 -4.08
CA LEU A 350 -14.37 -5.42 -3.45
C LEU A 350 -15.63 -5.68 -4.29
N ALA A 351 -16.29 -4.62 -4.74
CA ALA A 351 -17.47 -4.73 -5.59
C ALA A 351 -17.16 -5.48 -6.89
N LYS A 352 -16.02 -5.23 -7.54
CA LYS A 352 -15.56 -5.94 -8.75
C LYS A 352 -15.60 -7.46 -8.59
N TRP A 353 -15.12 -7.97 -7.47
CA TRP A 353 -15.04 -9.40 -7.22
C TRP A 353 -16.36 -10.00 -6.74
N LEU A 354 -17.08 -9.32 -5.84
CA LEU A 354 -18.28 -9.87 -5.20
C LEU A 354 -19.53 -9.85 -6.08
N VAL A 355 -19.48 -9.22 -7.26
CA VAL A 355 -20.51 -9.34 -8.30
C VAL A 355 -20.58 -10.76 -8.90
N GLY A 356 -19.47 -11.51 -8.86
CA GLY A 356 -19.35 -12.86 -9.41
C GLY A 356 -19.77 -13.97 -8.44
N ASP A 357 -19.71 -15.20 -8.93
CA ASP A 357 -19.91 -16.42 -8.11
C ASP A 357 -18.61 -16.81 -7.40
N VAL A 358 -18.13 -15.93 -6.52
CA VAL A 358 -16.89 -16.16 -5.76
C VAL A 358 -17.10 -17.21 -4.69
N LYS A 359 -16.22 -18.19 -4.65
CA LYS A 359 -16.20 -19.30 -3.69
C LYS A 359 -15.00 -19.23 -2.75
N VAL A 360 -13.88 -18.71 -3.24
CA VAL A 360 -12.63 -18.49 -2.49
C VAL A 360 -12.16 -17.07 -2.76
N MET A 361 -11.95 -16.31 -1.69
CA MET A 361 -11.45 -14.95 -1.78
C MET A 361 -10.09 -14.85 -1.08
N ILE A 362 -9.09 -14.37 -1.78
CA ILE A 362 -7.77 -14.06 -1.27
C ILE A 362 -7.70 -12.54 -1.10
N LEU A 363 -7.37 -12.08 0.13
CA LEU A 363 -7.36 -10.67 0.53
C LEU A 363 -5.95 -10.23 0.93
#